data_e171195ee853ff3fc3c06b7b8e3c338b
#
_entry.id   e171195ee853ff3fc3c06b7b8e3c338b
#
_cell.length_a   1.000
_cell.length_b   1.000
_cell.length_c   1.000
_cell.angle_alpha   90.00
_cell.angle_beta   90.00
_cell.angle_gamma   90.00
#
_symmetry.space_group_name_H-M   'P 1'
#
loop_
_entity.id
_entity.type
_entity.pdbx_description
1 polymer ?
#
loop_
_entity_poly.entity_id
_entity_poly.type
_entity_poly.pdbx_seq_one_letter_code
_entity_poly.pdbx_strand_id
1 'polypeptide(L)'
;MLAPEARLEVRKRLPAGESHQPPLLFVHGGYCDAWFWEPYFLPWFAARGYPAYAVSLRGHGASGGSEMLFMAGLDDYEADVEHVAGTLRAPPILIGHSMGAAVVERIVAKRPVRGAALLAPLPPAGLLPIATRLAASHPNYLMHMGNADPSRLSADVLKALRPFYFSDAVPGALLAQAARHFNAESPRALFDLSLRLHWALPVRDHRPVFVLGAEADLICTPEDVRATARHHNVQATILPGLAHLLMLEPQWQTVATALEAWLSTLA
;
A
#
# COMPACT_ATOMS: atom_id res chain seq x y z
N MET A 1 -21.88 -14.85 -6.17
CA MET A 1 -22.35 -13.71 -6.97
C MET A 1 -21.27 -12.64 -6.84
N LEU A 2 -20.58 -12.31 -7.92
CA LEU A 2 -19.59 -11.21 -7.90
C LEU A 2 -20.37 -9.92 -7.58
N ALA A 3 -19.88 -9.13 -6.61
CA ALA A 3 -20.46 -7.82 -6.33
C ALA A 3 -20.42 -6.97 -7.62
N PRO A 4 -21.43 -6.12 -7.88
CA PRO A 4 -21.42 -5.25 -9.05
C PRO A 4 -20.12 -4.44 -9.07
N GLU A 5 -19.59 -4.18 -10.29
CA GLU A 5 -18.37 -3.39 -10.47
C GLU A 5 -18.54 -2.05 -9.74
N ALA A 6 -17.77 -1.87 -8.67
CA ALA A 6 -17.76 -0.62 -7.95
C ALA A 6 -17.13 0.45 -8.83
N ARG A 7 -17.74 1.63 -8.90
CA ARG A 7 -17.08 2.80 -9.50
C ARG A 7 -15.85 3.12 -8.67
N LEU A 8 -14.64 2.95 -9.22
CA LEU A 8 -13.40 3.18 -8.51
C LEU A 8 -12.90 4.62 -8.69
N GLU A 9 -12.42 5.21 -7.60
CA GLU A 9 -11.66 6.45 -7.63
C GLU A 9 -10.25 6.15 -8.12
N VAL A 10 -9.81 6.90 -9.14
CA VAL A 10 -8.43 6.87 -9.63
C VAL A 10 -7.88 8.29 -9.64
N ARG A 11 -6.92 8.56 -8.76
CA ARG A 11 -6.14 9.80 -8.79
C ARG A 11 -4.99 9.65 -9.78
N LYS A 12 -4.67 10.71 -10.51
CA LYS A 12 -3.62 10.63 -11.51
C LYS A 12 -2.84 11.93 -11.64
N ARG A 13 -1.56 11.79 -12.00
CA ARG A 13 -0.73 12.88 -12.51
C ARG A 13 -0.02 12.38 -13.77
N LEU A 14 -0.13 13.13 -14.84
CA LEU A 14 0.46 12.79 -16.12
C LEU A 14 1.65 13.70 -16.39
N PRO A 15 2.67 13.20 -17.12
CA PRO A 15 3.76 14.04 -17.64
C PRO A 15 3.25 15.20 -18.48
N ALA A 16 4.02 16.30 -18.56
CA ALA A 16 3.66 17.48 -19.32
C ALA A 16 3.62 17.27 -20.85
N GLY A 17 4.24 16.18 -21.37
CA GLY A 17 4.27 15.81 -22.78
C GLY A 17 4.02 14.32 -22.99
N GLU A 18 4.27 13.87 -24.23
CA GLU A 18 4.22 12.44 -24.52
C GLU A 18 5.23 11.68 -23.66
N SER A 19 4.80 10.54 -23.17
CA SER A 19 5.62 9.67 -22.33
C SER A 19 5.76 8.31 -22.96
N HIS A 20 6.99 7.81 -23.04
CA HIS A 20 7.32 6.45 -23.42
C HIS A 20 7.50 5.53 -22.18
N GLN A 21 7.48 6.11 -20.99
CA GLN A 21 7.57 5.33 -19.73
C GLN A 21 6.29 4.54 -19.49
N PRO A 22 6.39 3.34 -18.87
CA PRO A 22 5.22 2.57 -18.47
C PRO A 22 4.40 3.33 -17.43
N PRO A 23 3.08 3.16 -17.39
CA PRO A 23 2.27 3.67 -16.30
C PRO A 23 2.71 3.07 -14.97
N LEU A 24 2.65 3.85 -13.91
CA LEU A 24 2.77 3.38 -12.52
C LEU A 24 1.38 3.34 -11.91
N LEU A 25 1.01 2.22 -11.29
CA LEU A 25 -0.25 2.09 -10.56
C LEU A 25 0.04 1.82 -9.09
N PHE A 26 -0.28 2.79 -8.25
CA PHE A 26 -0.09 2.76 -6.81
C PHE A 26 -1.34 2.21 -6.12
N VAL A 27 -1.14 1.26 -5.20
CA VAL A 27 -2.18 0.60 -4.40
C VAL A 27 -1.92 0.88 -2.92
N HIS A 28 -2.90 1.47 -2.25
CA HIS A 28 -2.77 1.89 -0.85
C HIS A 28 -2.81 0.72 0.14
N GLY A 29 -2.36 0.97 1.36
CA GLY A 29 -2.45 0.04 2.49
C GLY A 29 -3.82 0.02 3.15
N GLY A 30 -4.00 -0.87 4.12
CA GLY A 30 -5.23 -0.93 4.92
C GLY A 30 -5.56 0.42 5.56
N TYR A 31 -6.83 0.73 5.67
CA TYR A 31 -7.38 1.97 6.23
C TYR A 31 -7.07 3.25 5.43
N CYS A 32 -6.34 3.17 4.32
CA CYS A 32 -5.92 4.30 3.49
C CYS A 32 -6.81 4.48 2.25
N ASP A 33 -6.48 5.46 1.40
CA ASP A 33 -7.04 5.64 0.07
C ASP A 33 -5.96 6.16 -0.91
N ALA A 34 -6.36 6.44 -2.16
CA ALA A 34 -5.44 6.93 -3.19
C ALA A 34 -4.79 8.28 -2.87
N TRP A 35 -5.37 9.10 -1.96
CA TRP A 35 -4.81 10.38 -1.57
C TRP A 35 -3.42 10.25 -0.94
N PHE A 36 -3.11 9.15 -0.25
CA PHE A 36 -1.80 8.96 0.39
C PHE A 36 -0.63 9.07 -0.58
N TRP A 37 -0.88 8.87 -1.88
CA TRP A 37 0.12 9.01 -2.94
C TRP A 37 0.14 10.40 -3.59
N GLU A 38 -0.93 11.18 -3.42
CA GLU A 38 -1.16 12.43 -4.15
C GLU A 38 -0.23 13.58 -3.75
N PRO A 39 0.08 13.82 -2.45
CA PRO A 39 0.89 14.97 -2.07
C PRO A 39 2.29 14.98 -2.69
N TYR A 40 2.90 13.79 -2.85
CA TYR A 40 4.31 13.70 -3.21
C TYR A 40 4.59 12.73 -4.37
N PHE A 41 4.12 11.49 -4.30
CA PHE A 41 4.52 10.44 -5.23
C PHE A 41 3.98 10.67 -6.64
N LEU A 42 2.70 10.93 -6.80
CA LEU A 42 2.13 11.14 -8.13
C LEU A 42 2.79 12.31 -8.86
N PRO A 43 2.95 13.53 -8.28
CA PRO A 43 3.64 14.61 -8.97
C PRO A 43 5.13 14.33 -9.20
N TRP A 44 5.82 13.64 -8.26
CA TRP A 44 7.23 13.29 -8.42
C TRP A 44 7.48 12.43 -9.65
N PHE A 45 6.72 11.36 -9.82
CA PHE A 45 6.88 10.44 -10.94
C PHE A 45 6.39 11.04 -12.25
N ALA A 46 5.30 11.82 -12.22
CA ALA A 46 4.83 12.54 -13.41
C ALA A 46 5.89 13.52 -13.94
N ALA A 47 6.57 14.27 -13.05
CA ALA A 47 7.66 15.17 -13.44
C ALA A 47 8.86 14.44 -14.04
N ARG A 48 8.99 13.11 -13.82
CA ARG A 48 10.05 12.24 -14.37
C ARG A 48 9.60 11.42 -15.57
N GLY A 49 8.45 11.79 -16.12
CA GLY A 49 7.94 11.18 -17.36
C GLY A 49 7.10 9.92 -17.15
N TYR A 50 6.83 9.48 -15.93
CA TYR A 50 5.97 8.33 -15.68
C TYR A 50 4.50 8.76 -15.52
N PRO A 51 3.55 8.26 -16.35
CA PRO A 51 2.14 8.42 -16.04
C PRO A 51 1.83 7.71 -14.71
N ALA A 52 1.50 8.48 -13.67
CA ALA A 52 1.30 7.99 -12.32
C ALA A 52 -0.20 7.97 -11.96
N TYR A 53 -0.68 6.82 -11.50
CA TYR A 53 -2.06 6.56 -11.10
C TYR A 53 -2.09 5.94 -9.71
N ALA A 54 -3.08 6.31 -8.90
CA ALA A 54 -3.36 5.68 -7.61
C ALA A 54 -4.83 5.32 -7.55
N VAL A 55 -5.14 4.08 -7.20
CA VAL A 55 -6.50 3.59 -7.05
C VAL A 55 -6.91 3.61 -5.57
N SER A 56 -8.11 4.09 -5.27
CA SER A 56 -8.81 3.75 -4.02
C SER A 56 -9.54 2.44 -4.25
N LEU A 57 -9.23 1.42 -3.44
CA LEU A 57 -9.92 0.13 -3.50
C LEU A 57 -11.40 0.32 -3.13
N ARG A 58 -12.27 -0.63 -3.50
CA ARG A 58 -13.70 -0.57 -3.15
C ARG A 58 -13.90 -0.29 -1.66
N GLY A 59 -14.86 0.57 -1.35
CA GLY A 59 -15.18 0.99 0.01
C GLY A 59 -14.23 2.04 0.61
N HIS A 60 -13.18 2.46 -0.10
CA HIS A 60 -12.19 3.45 0.36
C HIS A 60 -12.24 4.72 -0.49
N GLY A 61 -11.90 5.86 0.12
CA GLY A 61 -11.90 7.15 -0.55
C GLY A 61 -13.24 7.48 -1.19
N ALA A 62 -13.24 7.88 -2.46
CA ALA A 62 -14.44 8.13 -3.25
C ALA A 62 -14.89 6.92 -4.10
N SER A 63 -14.29 5.74 -3.89
CA SER A 63 -14.76 4.50 -4.52
C SER A 63 -16.09 4.04 -3.93
N GLY A 64 -16.95 3.46 -4.76
CA GLY A 64 -18.18 2.83 -4.32
C GLY A 64 -17.94 1.55 -3.51
N GLY A 65 -19.00 0.98 -2.94
CA GLY A 65 -18.98 -0.30 -2.23
C GLY A 65 -18.75 -0.19 -0.71
N SER A 66 -18.80 1.01 -0.14
CA SER A 66 -18.63 1.22 1.31
C SER A 66 -19.70 0.51 2.14
N GLU A 67 -20.92 0.39 1.62
CA GLU A 67 -22.04 -0.31 2.26
C GLU A 67 -21.82 -1.83 2.38
N MET A 68 -20.98 -2.40 1.53
CA MET A 68 -20.63 -3.82 1.52
C MET A 68 -19.15 -4.08 1.87
N LEU A 69 -18.44 -3.08 2.38
CA LEU A 69 -17.02 -3.19 2.68
C LEU A 69 -16.69 -4.39 3.58
N PHE A 70 -17.56 -4.70 4.55
CA PHE A 70 -17.36 -5.82 5.48
C PHE A 70 -17.27 -7.21 4.79
N MET A 71 -17.76 -7.33 3.54
CA MET A 71 -17.68 -8.55 2.72
C MET A 71 -16.51 -8.56 1.74
N ALA A 72 -15.89 -7.41 1.47
CA ALA A 72 -14.81 -7.30 0.51
C ALA A 72 -13.58 -8.10 0.97
N GLY A 73 -13.12 -9.04 0.16
CA GLY A 73 -11.92 -9.83 0.42
C GLY A 73 -10.74 -9.38 -0.46
N LEU A 74 -9.61 -10.07 -0.30
CA LEU A 74 -8.43 -9.79 -1.14
C LEU A 74 -8.69 -10.08 -2.62
N ASP A 75 -9.58 -11.02 -2.96
CA ASP A 75 -9.96 -11.29 -4.35
C ASP A 75 -10.70 -10.10 -4.98
N ASP A 76 -11.52 -9.41 -4.18
CA ASP A 76 -12.21 -8.21 -4.62
C ASP A 76 -11.23 -7.04 -4.85
N TYR A 77 -10.26 -6.86 -3.96
CA TYR A 77 -9.22 -5.83 -4.09
C TYR A 77 -8.28 -6.11 -5.27
N GLU A 78 -7.96 -7.38 -5.51
CA GLU A 78 -7.22 -7.81 -6.69
C GLU A 78 -7.98 -7.44 -7.98
N ALA A 79 -9.28 -7.74 -8.04
CA ALA A 79 -10.13 -7.41 -9.18
C ALA A 79 -10.21 -5.89 -9.43
N ASP A 80 -10.24 -5.06 -8.37
CA ASP A 80 -10.21 -3.60 -8.49
C ASP A 80 -8.92 -3.10 -9.15
N VAL A 81 -7.76 -3.60 -8.70
CA VAL A 81 -6.46 -3.24 -9.26
C VAL A 81 -6.35 -3.70 -10.72
N GLU A 82 -6.79 -4.92 -11.02
CA GLU A 82 -6.77 -5.47 -12.39
C GLU A 82 -7.71 -4.69 -13.32
N HIS A 83 -8.90 -4.30 -12.82
CA HIS A 83 -9.82 -3.47 -13.59
C HIS A 83 -9.16 -2.13 -13.98
N VAL A 84 -8.60 -1.41 -13.01
CA VAL A 84 -7.91 -0.15 -13.29
C VAL A 84 -6.71 -0.35 -14.21
N ALA A 85 -5.88 -1.38 -13.98
CA ALA A 85 -4.75 -1.70 -14.82
C ALA A 85 -5.16 -1.94 -16.28
N GLY A 86 -6.30 -2.60 -16.51
CA GLY A 86 -6.88 -2.86 -17.83
C GLY A 86 -7.36 -1.61 -18.55
N THR A 87 -7.63 -0.51 -17.85
CA THR A 87 -8.04 0.78 -18.45
C THR A 87 -6.87 1.64 -18.90
N LEU A 88 -5.65 1.30 -18.46
CA LEU A 88 -4.46 2.09 -18.79
C LEU A 88 -3.95 1.79 -20.20
N ARG A 89 -3.27 2.77 -20.80
CA ARG A 89 -2.74 2.68 -22.19
C ARG A 89 -1.74 1.53 -22.41
N ALA A 90 -1.13 1.03 -21.35
CA ALA A 90 -0.18 -0.08 -21.39
C ALA A 90 -0.19 -0.78 -20.02
N PRO A 91 0.25 -2.04 -19.90
CA PRO A 91 0.38 -2.72 -18.64
C PRO A 91 1.24 -1.91 -17.64
N PRO A 92 0.72 -1.57 -16.45
CA PRO A 92 1.46 -0.77 -15.49
C PRO A 92 2.52 -1.58 -14.75
N ILE A 93 3.49 -0.86 -14.16
CA ILE A 93 4.26 -1.37 -13.03
C ILE A 93 3.40 -1.14 -11.78
N LEU A 94 3.22 -2.20 -10.99
CA LEU A 94 2.38 -2.16 -9.79
C LEU A 94 3.21 -1.78 -8.56
N ILE A 95 2.75 -0.82 -7.78
CA ILE A 95 3.40 -0.39 -6.54
C ILE A 95 2.39 -0.51 -5.40
N GLY A 96 2.58 -1.50 -4.53
CA GLY A 96 1.72 -1.73 -3.39
C GLY A 96 2.37 -1.33 -2.07
N HIS A 97 1.58 -0.76 -1.17
CA HIS A 97 2.00 -0.44 0.20
C HIS A 97 1.24 -1.32 1.20
N SER A 98 1.93 -1.94 2.15
CA SER A 98 1.31 -2.70 3.25
C SER A 98 0.30 -3.74 2.73
N MET A 99 -0.99 -3.66 3.07
CA MET A 99 -2.05 -4.48 2.49
C MET A 99 -2.07 -4.43 0.95
N GLY A 100 -1.87 -3.25 0.37
CA GLY A 100 -1.78 -3.11 -1.10
C GLY A 100 -0.61 -3.87 -1.70
N ALA A 101 0.49 -4.07 -0.96
CA ALA A 101 1.57 -4.94 -1.38
C ALA A 101 1.11 -6.41 -1.46
N ALA A 102 0.33 -6.89 -0.48
CA ALA A 102 -0.24 -8.23 -0.53
C ALA A 102 -1.20 -8.42 -1.73
N VAL A 103 -1.98 -7.40 -2.07
CA VAL A 103 -2.83 -7.43 -3.29
C VAL A 103 -1.96 -7.51 -4.54
N VAL A 104 -0.90 -6.71 -4.63
CA VAL A 104 0.05 -6.74 -5.76
C VAL A 104 0.74 -8.11 -5.87
N GLU A 105 1.16 -8.71 -4.75
CA GLU A 105 1.77 -10.05 -4.73
C GLU A 105 0.85 -11.13 -5.29
N ARG A 106 -0.45 -11.06 -4.99
CA ARG A 106 -1.46 -11.99 -5.56
C ARG A 106 -1.55 -11.86 -7.07
N ILE A 107 -1.51 -10.64 -7.61
CA ILE A 107 -1.50 -10.41 -9.07
C ILE A 107 -0.22 -10.97 -9.68
N VAL A 108 0.94 -10.66 -9.08
CA VAL A 108 2.25 -11.15 -9.55
C VAL A 108 2.31 -12.68 -9.57
N ALA A 109 1.70 -13.36 -8.60
CA ALA A 109 1.68 -14.82 -8.55
C ALA A 109 0.83 -15.45 -9.67
N LYS A 110 -0.21 -14.76 -10.12
CA LYS A 110 -1.18 -15.29 -11.09
C LYS A 110 -0.89 -14.88 -12.54
N ARG A 111 -0.30 -13.68 -12.75
CA ARG A 111 -0.21 -13.06 -14.07
C ARG A 111 1.18 -12.48 -14.35
N PRO A 112 1.61 -12.43 -15.61
CA PRO A 112 2.79 -11.66 -15.99
C PRO A 112 2.55 -10.17 -15.75
N VAL A 113 3.49 -9.54 -15.02
CA VAL A 113 3.55 -8.09 -14.79
C VAL A 113 4.89 -7.57 -15.30
N ARG A 114 4.96 -6.31 -15.66
CA ARG A 114 6.20 -5.66 -16.09
C ARG A 114 7.20 -5.50 -14.93
N GLY A 115 6.67 -5.31 -13.73
CA GLY A 115 7.42 -5.20 -12.49
C GLY A 115 6.49 -4.91 -11.32
N ALA A 116 6.93 -5.19 -10.09
CA ALA A 116 6.19 -4.92 -8.88
C ALA A 116 7.09 -4.36 -7.78
N ALA A 117 6.67 -3.27 -7.13
CA ALA A 117 7.32 -2.74 -5.95
C ALA A 117 6.44 -2.94 -4.72
N LEU A 118 7.01 -3.50 -3.67
CA LEU A 118 6.36 -3.83 -2.42
C LEU A 118 6.95 -2.91 -1.33
N LEU A 119 6.18 -1.93 -0.91
CA LEU A 119 6.59 -0.93 0.08
C LEU A 119 5.99 -1.28 1.44
N ALA A 120 6.84 -1.43 2.45
CA ALA A 120 6.44 -1.91 3.79
C ALA A 120 5.51 -3.13 3.73
N PRO A 121 5.86 -4.20 2.97
CA PRO A 121 4.98 -5.35 2.77
C PRO A 121 4.80 -6.15 4.06
N LEU A 122 3.66 -6.86 4.14
CA LEU A 122 3.46 -7.88 5.16
C LEU A 122 4.42 -9.07 4.95
N PRO A 123 4.85 -9.76 6.03
CA PRO A 123 5.68 -10.96 5.88
C PRO A 123 4.89 -12.15 5.31
N PRO A 124 5.58 -13.19 4.78
CA PRO A 124 4.94 -14.42 4.33
C PRO A 124 4.08 -15.12 5.38
N ALA A 125 4.34 -14.85 6.66
CA ALA A 125 3.54 -15.35 7.76
C ALA A 125 2.17 -14.66 7.91
N GLY A 126 1.92 -13.60 7.12
CA GLY A 126 0.67 -12.85 7.12
C GLY A 126 0.53 -11.88 8.28
N LEU A 127 -0.70 -11.43 8.51
CA LEU A 127 -1.00 -10.40 9.51
C LEU A 127 -0.97 -10.90 10.95
N LEU A 128 -1.22 -12.20 11.20
CA LEU A 128 -1.36 -12.73 12.55
C LEU A 128 -0.12 -12.54 13.46
N PRO A 129 1.13 -12.77 13.00
CA PRO A 129 2.32 -12.49 13.81
C PRO A 129 2.48 -11.01 14.14
N ILE A 130 2.13 -10.11 13.22
CA ILE A 130 2.14 -8.66 13.42
C ILE A 130 1.14 -8.30 14.52
N ALA A 131 -0.12 -8.77 14.40
CA ALA A 131 -1.16 -8.52 15.38
C ALA A 131 -0.79 -9.04 16.77
N THR A 132 -0.19 -10.24 16.85
CA THR A 132 0.29 -10.83 18.11
C THR A 132 1.41 -9.98 18.73
N ARG A 133 2.39 -9.54 17.93
CA ARG A 133 3.48 -8.66 18.38
C ARG A 133 2.94 -7.33 18.90
N LEU A 134 2.04 -6.69 18.16
CA LEU A 134 1.44 -5.42 18.54
C LEU A 134 0.56 -5.56 19.81
N ALA A 135 -0.19 -6.67 19.93
CA ALA A 135 -0.96 -6.94 21.14
C ALA A 135 -0.08 -7.08 22.40
N ALA A 136 1.08 -7.73 22.25
CA ALA A 136 2.01 -7.94 23.36
C ALA A 136 2.78 -6.66 23.75
N SER A 137 3.24 -5.88 22.77
CA SER A 137 4.08 -4.70 23.01
C SER A 137 3.31 -3.39 23.09
N HIS A 138 2.14 -3.31 22.42
CA HIS A 138 1.32 -2.11 22.30
C HIS A 138 -0.19 -2.45 22.39
N PRO A 139 -0.69 -2.95 23.52
CA PRO A 139 -2.06 -3.45 23.63
C PRO A 139 -3.12 -2.39 23.27
N ASN A 140 -2.85 -1.12 23.54
CA ASN A 140 -3.75 -0.01 23.22
C ASN A 140 -3.89 0.21 21.69
N TYR A 141 -2.90 -0.20 20.87
CA TYR A 141 -2.98 -0.07 19.42
C TYR A 141 -4.19 -0.82 18.85
N LEU A 142 -4.31 -2.11 19.17
CA LEU A 142 -5.42 -2.93 18.66
C LEU A 142 -6.77 -2.46 19.17
N MET A 143 -6.83 -1.97 20.42
CA MET A 143 -8.05 -1.41 20.97
C MET A 143 -8.48 -0.14 20.23
N HIS A 144 -7.54 0.75 19.91
CA HIS A 144 -7.84 1.95 19.13
C HIS A 144 -8.22 1.62 17.70
N MET A 145 -7.55 0.67 17.06
CA MET A 145 -7.89 0.24 15.69
C MET A 145 -9.24 -0.46 15.61
N GLY A 146 -9.58 -1.33 16.56
CA GLY A 146 -10.85 -2.05 16.58
C GLY A 146 -12.06 -1.16 16.90
N ASN A 147 -11.86 -0.05 17.58
CA ASN A 147 -12.92 0.89 17.96
C ASN A 147 -12.91 2.18 17.11
N ALA A 148 -11.91 2.33 16.23
CA ALA A 148 -11.82 3.54 15.40
C ALA A 148 -12.91 3.53 14.33
N ASP A 149 -13.90 4.39 14.49
CA ASP A 149 -14.69 4.87 13.36
C ASP A 149 -13.83 5.92 12.64
N PRO A 150 -13.30 5.62 11.44
CA PRO A 150 -12.42 6.55 10.73
C PRO A 150 -13.07 7.90 10.45
N SER A 151 -14.41 7.94 10.34
CA SER A 151 -15.17 9.19 10.18
C SER A 151 -15.14 10.07 11.43
N ARG A 152 -14.65 9.54 12.56
CA ARG A 152 -14.66 10.17 13.88
C ARG A 152 -13.36 9.98 14.66
N LEU A 153 -12.22 9.91 13.95
CA LEU A 153 -10.92 9.82 14.62
C LEU A 153 -10.74 11.05 15.53
N SER A 154 -10.87 10.86 16.84
CA SER A 154 -10.61 11.92 17.79
C SER A 154 -9.11 12.27 17.81
N ALA A 155 -8.79 13.49 18.28
CA ALA A 155 -7.39 13.90 18.41
C ALA A 155 -6.57 12.93 19.28
N ASP A 156 -7.19 12.33 20.30
CA ASP A 156 -6.54 11.38 21.20
C ASP A 156 -6.24 10.05 20.48
N VAL A 157 -7.17 9.55 19.67
CA VAL A 157 -6.96 8.34 18.85
C VAL A 157 -5.85 8.58 17.83
N LEU A 158 -5.87 9.71 17.12
CA LEU A 158 -4.81 10.08 16.19
C LEU A 158 -3.45 10.18 16.88
N LYS A 159 -3.39 10.76 18.07
CA LYS A 159 -2.15 10.84 18.87
C LYS A 159 -1.67 9.45 19.26
N ALA A 160 -2.57 8.55 19.66
CA ALA A 160 -2.23 7.18 20.04
C ALA A 160 -1.76 6.33 18.87
N LEU A 161 -2.31 6.55 17.65
CA LEU A 161 -1.96 5.81 16.45
C LEU A 161 -0.72 6.39 15.72
N ARG A 162 -0.38 7.66 15.97
CA ARG A 162 0.72 8.34 15.29
C ARG A 162 2.04 7.54 15.26
N PRO A 163 2.56 6.97 16.36
CA PRO A 163 3.85 6.29 16.37
C PRO A 163 3.91 5.06 15.45
N PHE A 164 2.76 4.50 15.08
CA PHE A 164 2.69 3.32 14.22
C PHE A 164 2.73 3.70 12.73
N TYR A 165 2.20 4.87 12.38
CA TYR A 165 2.05 5.31 11.00
C TYR A 165 3.04 6.37 10.58
N PHE A 166 3.48 7.24 11.51
CA PHE A 166 4.26 8.43 11.24
C PHE A 166 5.39 8.61 12.22
N SER A 167 6.52 9.11 11.74
CA SER A 167 7.59 9.61 12.62
C SER A 167 7.18 10.92 13.31
N ASP A 168 7.93 11.28 14.36
CA ASP A 168 7.73 12.56 15.06
C ASP A 168 8.08 13.78 14.19
N ALA A 169 8.79 13.57 13.09
CA ALA A 169 9.18 14.63 12.16
C ALA A 169 8.04 15.08 11.23
N VAL A 170 6.94 14.30 11.11
CA VAL A 170 5.81 14.64 10.21
C VAL A 170 5.06 15.86 10.74
N PRO A 171 4.90 16.95 9.93
CA PRO A 171 4.22 18.16 10.35
C PRO A 171 2.76 17.94 10.73
N GLY A 172 2.28 18.60 11.80
CA GLY A 172 0.91 18.47 12.27
C GLY A 172 -0.15 18.81 11.22
N ALA A 173 0.13 19.76 10.31
CA ALA A 173 -0.76 20.08 9.19
C ALA A 173 -0.96 18.90 8.23
N LEU A 174 0.11 18.15 7.94
CA LEU A 174 0.03 16.95 7.09
C LEU A 174 -0.69 15.81 7.81
N LEU A 175 -0.46 15.64 9.12
CA LEU A 175 -1.21 14.68 9.95
C LEU A 175 -2.71 14.97 9.94
N ALA A 176 -3.11 16.24 10.06
CA ALA A 176 -4.51 16.66 10.01
C ALA A 176 -5.13 16.44 8.62
N GLN A 177 -4.35 16.52 7.55
CA GLN A 177 -4.81 16.16 6.21
C GLN A 177 -4.97 14.64 6.09
N ALA A 178 -3.95 13.87 6.45
CA ALA A 178 -3.98 12.41 6.40
C ALA A 178 -5.15 11.81 7.21
N ALA A 179 -5.46 12.42 8.38
CA ALA A 179 -6.56 11.99 9.23
C ALA A 179 -7.93 11.97 8.51
N ARG A 180 -8.14 12.81 7.51
CA ARG A 180 -9.38 12.88 6.72
C ARG A 180 -9.47 11.81 5.63
N HIS A 181 -8.37 11.12 5.40
CA HIS A 181 -8.21 10.08 4.37
C HIS A 181 -8.02 8.68 4.95
N PHE A 182 -8.10 8.53 6.28
CA PHE A 182 -8.27 7.22 6.87
C PHE A 182 -9.71 6.75 6.70
N ASN A 183 -9.87 5.50 6.34
CA ASN A 183 -11.13 4.84 6.04
C ASN A 183 -11.35 3.66 7.01
N ALA A 184 -12.56 3.09 7.03
CA ALA A 184 -12.77 1.77 7.58
C ALA A 184 -12.03 0.73 6.72
N GLU A 185 -11.70 -0.43 7.32
CA GLU A 185 -11.13 -1.54 6.58
C GLU A 185 -12.05 -2.76 6.68
N SER A 186 -12.03 -3.59 5.64
CA SER A 186 -12.79 -4.81 5.60
C SER A 186 -12.30 -5.85 6.63
N PRO A 187 -13.16 -6.31 7.56
CA PRO A 187 -12.83 -7.42 8.44
C PRO A 187 -12.51 -8.71 7.64
N ARG A 188 -13.14 -8.90 6.49
CA ARG A 188 -12.90 -10.04 5.59
C ARG A 188 -11.50 -9.97 4.99
N ALA A 189 -11.07 -8.81 4.49
CA ALA A 189 -9.71 -8.64 3.97
C ALA A 189 -8.65 -8.84 5.06
N LEU A 190 -8.87 -8.33 6.28
CA LEU A 190 -7.99 -8.57 7.42
C LEU A 190 -7.92 -10.05 7.81
N PHE A 191 -9.04 -10.77 7.73
CA PHE A 191 -9.09 -12.21 7.96
C PHE A 191 -8.31 -12.97 6.86
N ASP A 192 -8.50 -12.63 5.59
CA ASP A 192 -7.77 -13.23 4.46
C ASP A 192 -6.25 -13.02 4.60
N LEU A 193 -5.81 -11.83 5.04
CA LEU A 193 -4.41 -11.54 5.35
C LEU A 193 -3.88 -12.37 6.53
N SER A 194 -4.71 -12.61 7.54
CA SER A 194 -4.33 -13.38 8.73
C SER A 194 -4.15 -14.87 8.42
N LEU A 195 -4.94 -15.41 7.49
CA LEU A 195 -4.84 -16.79 7.04
C LEU A 195 -3.76 -17.03 5.96
N ARG A 196 -2.97 -16.02 5.64
CA ARG A 196 -1.91 -16.12 4.62
C ARG A 196 -2.44 -16.46 3.21
N LEU A 197 -3.70 -16.15 2.92
CA LEU A 197 -4.32 -16.47 1.63
C LEU A 197 -3.64 -15.75 0.45
N HIS A 198 -2.96 -14.64 0.69
CA HIS A 198 -2.18 -13.92 -0.31
C HIS A 198 -0.89 -14.67 -0.71
N TRP A 199 -0.39 -15.60 0.14
CA TRP A 199 0.82 -16.38 -0.08
C TRP A 199 0.56 -17.82 -0.55
N ALA A 200 -0.70 -18.23 -0.71
CA ALA A 200 -1.06 -19.59 -1.10
C ALA A 200 -0.63 -19.97 -2.53
N LEU A 201 -0.18 -18.98 -3.31
CA LEU A 201 0.23 -19.19 -4.70
C LEU A 201 1.76 -19.17 -4.81
N PRO A 202 2.36 -20.20 -5.42
CA PRO A 202 3.81 -20.21 -5.67
C PRO A 202 4.16 -19.06 -6.63
N VAL A 203 5.23 -18.32 -6.31
CA VAL A 203 5.81 -17.35 -7.24
C VAL A 203 6.34 -18.13 -8.45
N ARG A 204 5.65 -18.03 -9.58
CA ARG A 204 6.09 -18.61 -10.85
C ARG A 204 6.83 -17.54 -11.63
N ASP A 205 8.06 -17.82 -12.01
CA ASP A 205 8.96 -16.97 -12.80
C ASP A 205 9.72 -15.86 -12.05
N HIS A 206 10.89 -15.50 -12.61
CA HIS A 206 11.76 -14.41 -12.14
C HIS A 206 11.20 -13.06 -12.57
N ARG A 207 10.10 -12.61 -11.96
CA ARG A 207 9.54 -11.29 -12.24
C ARG A 207 10.32 -10.23 -11.48
N PRO A 208 10.56 -9.05 -12.07
CA PRO A 208 11.23 -7.98 -11.35
C PRO A 208 10.38 -7.53 -10.15
N VAL A 209 10.87 -7.81 -8.95
CA VAL A 209 10.25 -7.39 -7.70
C VAL A 209 11.23 -6.52 -6.92
N PHE A 210 10.77 -5.39 -6.42
CA PHE A 210 11.48 -4.50 -5.53
C PHE A 210 10.82 -4.50 -4.16
N VAL A 211 11.61 -4.68 -3.09
CA VAL A 211 11.10 -4.72 -1.72
C VAL A 211 11.79 -3.64 -0.90
N LEU A 212 11.01 -2.72 -0.35
CA LEU A 212 11.49 -1.61 0.46
C LEU A 212 10.69 -1.48 1.75
N GLY A 213 11.35 -1.19 2.85
CA GLY A 213 10.75 -0.91 4.14
C GLY A 213 11.43 0.23 4.87
N ALA A 214 10.88 0.58 6.01
CA ALA A 214 11.32 1.66 6.89
C ALA A 214 11.91 1.11 8.18
N GLU A 215 12.99 1.73 8.68
CA GLU A 215 13.69 1.27 9.90
C GLU A 215 12.82 1.41 11.16
N ALA A 216 12.04 2.50 11.24
CA ALA A 216 11.19 2.79 12.39
C ALA A 216 9.75 2.30 12.23
N ASP A 217 9.47 1.44 11.26
CA ASP A 217 8.14 0.86 11.08
C ASP A 217 7.83 -0.15 12.19
N LEU A 218 6.82 0.15 13.00
CA LEU A 218 6.36 -0.71 14.09
C LEU A 218 5.32 -1.74 13.62
N ILE A 219 4.71 -1.55 12.45
CA ILE A 219 3.71 -2.45 11.86
C ILE A 219 4.43 -3.52 11.03
N CYS A 220 5.05 -3.16 9.92
CA CYS A 220 5.85 -4.06 9.09
C CYS A 220 7.33 -3.81 9.39
N THR A 221 7.85 -4.48 10.41
CA THR A 221 9.23 -4.26 10.85
C THR A 221 10.25 -4.58 9.75
N PRO A 222 11.49 -4.06 9.85
CA PRO A 222 12.56 -4.43 8.93
C PRO A 222 12.74 -5.94 8.74
N GLU A 223 12.48 -6.74 9.78
CA GLU A 223 12.56 -8.21 9.67
C GLU A 223 11.41 -8.79 8.85
N ASP A 224 10.18 -8.27 9.01
CA ASP A 224 9.03 -8.66 8.19
C ASP A 224 9.30 -8.36 6.71
N VAL A 225 9.84 -7.17 6.42
CA VAL A 225 10.23 -6.75 5.06
C VAL A 225 11.32 -7.65 4.48
N ARG A 226 12.36 -7.98 5.27
CA ARG A 226 13.42 -8.91 4.85
C ARG A 226 12.87 -10.31 4.60
N ALA A 227 11.87 -10.76 5.37
CA ALA A 227 11.22 -12.05 5.15
C ALA A 227 10.50 -12.08 3.79
N THR A 228 9.81 -11.00 3.43
CA THR A 228 9.17 -10.85 2.11
C THR A 228 10.22 -10.82 0.99
N ALA A 229 11.31 -10.08 1.16
CA ALA A 229 12.38 -10.05 0.17
C ALA A 229 13.02 -11.44 -0.07
N ARG A 230 13.28 -12.20 1.02
CA ARG A 230 13.76 -13.59 0.91
C ARG A 230 12.79 -14.47 0.14
N HIS A 231 11.48 -14.32 0.36
CA HIS A 231 10.47 -15.07 -0.36
C HIS A 231 10.50 -14.82 -1.88
N HIS A 232 10.73 -13.58 -2.27
CA HIS A 232 10.88 -13.19 -3.67
C HIS A 232 12.29 -13.38 -4.22
N ASN A 233 13.21 -13.92 -3.42
CA ASN A 233 14.62 -14.11 -3.77
C ASN A 233 15.32 -12.81 -4.22
N VAL A 234 14.98 -11.68 -3.54
CA VAL A 234 15.59 -10.36 -3.75
C VAL A 234 16.14 -9.81 -2.43
N GLN A 235 16.91 -8.72 -2.51
CA GLN A 235 17.35 -7.99 -1.32
C GLN A 235 16.31 -6.93 -0.91
N ALA A 236 16.14 -6.77 0.40
CA ALA A 236 15.33 -5.69 0.95
C ALA A 236 16.15 -4.39 1.03
N THR A 237 15.56 -3.30 0.61
CA THR A 237 16.04 -1.94 0.91
C THR A 237 15.36 -1.45 2.18
N ILE A 238 16.11 -1.17 3.25
CA ILE A 238 15.58 -0.61 4.49
C ILE A 238 16.10 0.82 4.63
N LEU A 239 15.20 1.79 4.66
CA LEU A 239 15.55 3.20 4.76
C LEU A 239 15.44 3.70 6.21
N PRO A 240 16.44 4.45 6.70
CA PRO A 240 16.44 4.97 8.07
C PRO A 240 15.45 6.13 8.26
N GLY A 241 15.01 6.33 9.51
CA GLY A 241 14.28 7.51 9.94
C GLY A 241 12.84 7.63 9.40
N LEU A 242 12.29 6.58 8.81
CA LEU A 242 10.94 6.54 8.26
C LEU A 242 10.06 5.59 9.09
N ALA A 243 8.77 5.90 9.19
CA ALA A 243 7.75 5.02 9.75
C ALA A 243 6.91 4.34 8.65
N HIS A 244 5.76 3.74 9.02
CA HIS A 244 4.96 2.88 8.13
C HIS A 244 4.44 3.60 6.87
N LEU A 245 3.91 4.82 7.01
CA LEU A 245 3.41 5.61 5.88
C LEU A 245 4.53 6.40 5.20
N LEU A 246 5.55 5.67 4.75
CA LEU A 246 6.80 6.19 4.20
C LEU A 246 6.61 7.20 3.05
N MET A 247 5.47 7.17 2.34
CA MET A 247 5.17 8.12 1.27
C MET A 247 4.76 9.51 1.76
N LEU A 248 4.46 9.67 3.06
CA LEU A 248 4.11 10.95 3.70
C LEU A 248 5.17 11.44 4.69
N GLU A 249 6.26 10.70 4.88
CA GLU A 249 7.37 11.11 5.74
C GLU A 249 8.13 12.32 5.16
N PRO A 250 8.78 13.15 5.98
CA PRO A 250 9.58 14.27 5.48
C PRO A 250 10.67 13.84 4.50
N GLN A 251 11.24 12.65 4.68
CA GLN A 251 12.25 12.07 3.79
C GLN A 251 11.66 11.19 2.68
N TRP A 252 10.37 11.36 2.32
CA TRP A 252 9.71 10.58 1.26
C TRP A 252 10.50 10.53 -0.06
N GLN A 253 11.32 11.56 -0.36
CA GLN A 253 12.15 11.58 -1.58
C GLN A 253 13.17 10.42 -1.60
N THR A 254 13.67 9.98 -0.44
CA THR A 254 14.61 8.83 -0.42
C THR A 254 13.91 7.56 -0.88
N VAL A 255 12.64 7.38 -0.52
CA VAL A 255 11.80 6.25 -0.99
C VAL A 255 11.55 6.37 -2.49
N ALA A 256 11.13 7.56 -2.95
CA ALA A 256 10.84 7.80 -4.36
C ALA A 256 12.09 7.63 -5.24
N THR A 257 13.26 8.10 -4.78
CA THR A 257 14.55 7.93 -5.49
C THR A 257 14.97 6.46 -5.55
N ALA A 258 14.83 5.71 -4.46
CA ALA A 258 15.14 4.27 -4.46
C ALA A 258 14.22 3.50 -5.42
N LEU A 259 12.93 3.84 -5.45
CA LEU A 259 11.98 3.27 -6.39
C LEU A 259 12.32 3.63 -7.84
N GLU A 260 12.66 4.90 -8.12
CA GLU A 260 13.06 5.37 -9.46
C GLU A 260 14.34 4.67 -9.95
N ALA A 261 15.33 4.49 -9.08
CA ALA A 261 16.55 3.75 -9.42
C ALA A 261 16.24 2.31 -9.84
N TRP A 262 15.33 1.63 -9.13
CA TRP A 262 14.88 0.30 -9.53
C TRP A 262 14.08 0.31 -10.84
N LEU A 263 13.16 1.27 -11.03
CA LEU A 263 12.40 1.40 -12.27
C LEU A 263 13.31 1.54 -13.50
N SER A 264 14.44 2.24 -13.36
CA SER A 264 15.43 2.40 -14.42
C SER A 264 16.09 1.08 -14.84
N THR A 265 16.06 0.04 -14.00
CA THR A 265 16.58 -1.30 -14.34
C THR A 265 15.60 -2.13 -15.18
N LEU A 266 14.35 -1.67 -15.33
CA LEU A 266 13.29 -2.36 -16.07
C LEU A 266 13.14 -1.84 -17.52
N ALA A 267 13.90 -0.81 -17.88
CA ALA A 267 13.85 -0.14 -19.18
C ALA A 267 14.48 -0.99 -20.30
#